data_f02155b0c78e8360c643ca52535123f4
#
_entry.id   f02155b0c78e8360c643ca52535123f4
#
_cell.length_a   1.000
_cell.length_b   1.000
_cell.length_c   1.000
_cell.angle_alpha   90.00
_cell.angle_beta   90.00
_cell.angle_gamma   90.00
#
_symmetry.space_group_name_H-M   'P 1'
#
loop_
_entity.id
_entity.type
_entity.pdbx_description
1 polymer ?
#
loop_
_entity_poly.entity_id
_entity_poly.type
_entity_poly.pdbx_seq_one_letter_code
_entity_poly.pdbx_strand_id
1 'polypeptide(L)'
;MERIIPFTSNDLAKITNHRSGEVKFGEKMITVPKNTDTIEFFKTCEAKYVLFGIPEDIGVRANFGRPGAASAWNSSIKSIANIQHNRFCKGSQLIVLGQLDVSKVMKEVQNLDFNDSNDRSRLSQLVTIIDKDVSHIIFNIVKSGKIPIIIGGGHNNSYGNIKGSALAKGKSINAINFDAHSDFRILEGRHSGNGFSYAYEEGFLKKYFIF
;
A
#
# COMPACT_ATOMS: atom_id res chain seq x y z
N MET A 1 -14.50 4.79 1.37
CA MET A 1 -13.05 4.78 0.97
C MET A 1 -12.79 6.00 0.08
N GLU A 2 -12.78 7.18 0.70
CA GLU A 2 -12.87 8.48 -0.01
C GLU A 2 -11.57 8.96 -0.69
N ARG A 3 -10.41 8.42 -0.31
CA ARG A 3 -9.10 8.88 -0.84
C ARG A 3 -8.43 7.84 -1.74
N ILE A 4 -9.22 7.18 -2.58
CA ILE A 4 -8.70 6.21 -3.55
C ILE A 4 -8.92 6.74 -4.96
N ILE A 5 -7.85 6.74 -5.75
CA ILE A 5 -7.95 6.85 -7.20
C ILE A 5 -8.18 5.43 -7.71
N PRO A 6 -9.41 5.09 -8.16
CA PRO A 6 -9.71 3.74 -8.58
C PRO A 6 -8.97 3.37 -9.86
N PHE A 7 -8.59 2.10 -9.97
CA PHE A 7 -8.04 1.55 -11.21
C PHE A 7 -9.17 0.90 -12.01
N THR A 8 -9.38 1.38 -13.22
CA THR A 8 -10.51 0.92 -14.05
C THR A 8 -10.11 -0.21 -14.99
N SER A 9 -11.08 -0.92 -15.55
CA SER A 9 -10.85 -1.92 -16.60
C SER A 9 -10.19 -1.31 -17.84
N ASN A 10 -10.49 -0.04 -18.14
CA ASN A 10 -9.86 0.68 -19.25
C ASN A 10 -8.37 0.98 -18.96
N ASP A 11 -8.03 1.31 -17.69
CA ASP A 11 -6.64 1.51 -17.31
C ASP A 11 -5.85 0.21 -17.38
N LEU A 12 -6.48 -0.89 -16.95
CA LEU A 12 -5.88 -2.22 -17.04
C LEU A 12 -5.64 -2.64 -18.50
N ALA A 13 -6.61 -2.40 -19.39
CA ALA A 13 -6.46 -2.69 -20.82
C ALA A 13 -5.32 -1.90 -21.47
N LYS A 14 -5.12 -0.63 -21.08
CA LYS A 14 -4.04 0.22 -21.63
C LYS A 14 -2.63 -0.27 -21.28
N ILE A 15 -2.45 -0.97 -20.16
CA ILE A 15 -1.13 -1.43 -19.71
C ILE A 15 -0.88 -2.91 -19.98
N THR A 16 -1.90 -3.65 -20.42
CA THR A 16 -1.80 -5.09 -20.70
C THR A 16 -1.50 -5.31 -22.18
N ASN A 17 -0.37 -5.96 -22.45
CA ASN A 17 0.01 -6.33 -23.81
C ASN A 17 -0.74 -7.59 -24.27
N HIS A 18 -1.31 -7.55 -25.45
CA HIS A 18 -1.96 -8.72 -26.05
C HIS A 18 -0.99 -9.44 -26.99
N ARG A 19 -0.94 -10.76 -26.88
CA ARG A 19 -0.19 -11.62 -27.79
C ARG A 19 -0.98 -12.87 -28.14
N SER A 20 -1.08 -13.18 -29.41
CA SER A 20 -1.79 -14.38 -29.89
C SER A 20 -1.23 -15.66 -29.23
N GLY A 21 -2.12 -16.53 -28.76
CA GLY A 21 -1.75 -17.77 -28.09
C GLY A 21 -1.33 -17.64 -26.61
N GLU A 22 -1.31 -16.42 -26.07
CA GLU A 22 -0.99 -16.17 -24.67
C GLU A 22 -2.13 -15.42 -23.98
N VAL A 23 -2.30 -15.65 -22.67
CA VAL A 23 -3.19 -14.87 -21.83
C VAL A 23 -2.35 -14.19 -20.75
N LYS A 24 -2.42 -12.87 -20.68
CA LYS A 24 -1.71 -12.09 -19.67
C LYS A 24 -2.54 -11.98 -18.38
N PHE A 25 -1.84 -11.75 -17.28
CA PHE A 25 -2.45 -11.61 -15.95
C PHE A 25 -3.49 -10.48 -15.95
N GLY A 26 -3.17 -9.35 -16.57
CA GLY A 26 -4.05 -8.19 -16.71
C GLY A 26 -5.34 -8.46 -17.45
N GLU A 27 -5.38 -9.44 -18.38
CA GLU A 27 -6.62 -9.84 -19.06
C GLU A 27 -7.61 -10.57 -18.15
N LYS A 28 -7.14 -11.03 -16.97
CA LYS A 28 -7.94 -11.79 -16.00
C LYS A 28 -8.08 -11.09 -14.65
N MET A 29 -7.30 -10.04 -14.38
CA MET A 29 -7.45 -9.24 -13.16
C MET A 29 -8.82 -8.57 -13.11
N ILE A 30 -9.33 -8.38 -11.91
CA ILE A 30 -10.65 -7.81 -11.65
C ILE A 30 -10.47 -6.37 -11.16
N THR A 31 -11.31 -5.47 -11.61
CA THR A 31 -11.40 -4.10 -11.09
C THR A 31 -12.75 -3.90 -10.42
N VAL A 32 -12.83 -2.97 -9.47
CA VAL A 32 -14.12 -2.61 -8.85
C VAL A 32 -14.99 -1.92 -9.91
N PRO A 33 -16.22 -2.43 -10.18
CA PRO A 33 -17.08 -1.81 -11.18
C PRO A 33 -17.46 -0.37 -10.80
N LYS A 34 -17.63 0.49 -11.79
CA LYS A 34 -18.05 1.86 -11.58
C LYS A 34 -19.42 1.90 -10.88
N ASN A 35 -19.58 2.82 -9.95
CA ASN A 35 -20.81 3.03 -9.15
C ASN A 35 -21.19 1.84 -8.25
N THR A 36 -20.23 0.98 -7.89
CA THR A 36 -20.44 -0.12 -6.96
C THR A 36 -19.83 0.25 -5.60
N ASP A 37 -20.54 -0.09 -4.51
CA ASP A 37 -19.93 0.01 -3.18
C ASP A 37 -18.77 -0.98 -3.08
N THR A 38 -17.59 -0.46 -2.80
CA THR A 38 -16.35 -1.22 -2.81
C THR A 38 -16.32 -2.30 -1.73
N ILE A 39 -16.88 -2.01 -0.54
CA ILE A 39 -16.88 -2.96 0.57
C ILE A 39 -17.83 -4.12 0.26
N GLU A 40 -19.00 -3.83 -0.28
CA GLU A 40 -19.95 -4.85 -0.69
C GLU A 40 -19.39 -5.69 -1.84
N PHE A 41 -18.72 -5.05 -2.80
CA PHE A 41 -18.02 -5.78 -3.86
C PHE A 41 -16.95 -6.74 -3.31
N PHE A 42 -16.17 -6.32 -2.32
CA PHE A 42 -15.19 -7.21 -1.69
C PHE A 42 -15.85 -8.42 -1.04
N LYS A 43 -16.99 -8.27 -0.39
CA LYS A 43 -17.68 -9.40 0.27
C LYS A 43 -18.23 -10.42 -0.73
N THR A 44 -18.72 -9.96 -1.88
CA THR A 44 -19.39 -10.79 -2.88
C THR A 44 -18.45 -11.36 -3.95
N CYS A 45 -17.34 -10.71 -4.24
CA CYS A 45 -16.35 -11.14 -5.22
C CYS A 45 -15.56 -12.36 -4.72
N GLU A 46 -15.40 -13.41 -5.53
CA GLU A 46 -14.65 -14.62 -5.17
C GLU A 46 -13.12 -14.45 -5.11
N ALA A 47 -12.58 -13.39 -5.73
CA ALA A 47 -11.15 -13.11 -5.69
C ALA A 47 -10.66 -12.88 -4.26
N LYS A 48 -9.49 -13.45 -3.93
CA LYS A 48 -8.96 -13.46 -2.56
C LYS A 48 -8.10 -12.25 -2.23
N TYR A 49 -7.43 -11.70 -3.23
CA TYR A 49 -6.40 -10.67 -3.04
C TYR A 49 -6.87 -9.31 -3.53
N VAL A 50 -6.48 -8.25 -2.83
CA VAL A 50 -6.72 -6.86 -3.24
C VAL A 50 -5.38 -6.15 -3.38
N LEU A 51 -5.05 -5.77 -4.61
CA LEU A 51 -3.85 -5.02 -4.94
C LEU A 51 -4.12 -3.53 -4.81
N PHE A 52 -3.29 -2.83 -4.04
CA PHE A 52 -3.44 -1.42 -3.73
C PHE A 52 -2.08 -0.71 -3.74
N GLY A 53 -2.02 0.48 -4.33
CA GLY A 53 -0.82 1.30 -4.43
C GLY A 53 -0.77 2.43 -3.41
N ILE A 54 0.44 2.73 -2.88
CA ILE A 54 0.68 3.89 -2.01
C ILE A 54 1.86 4.68 -2.59
N PRO A 55 1.63 5.55 -3.61
CA PRO A 55 2.69 6.21 -4.37
C PRO A 55 3.25 7.46 -3.65
N GLU A 56 3.92 7.27 -2.50
CA GLU A 56 4.54 8.33 -1.71
C GLU A 56 5.96 7.94 -1.27
N ASP A 57 6.79 8.91 -0.93
CA ASP A 57 8.12 8.72 -0.34
C ASP A 57 8.40 9.71 0.81
N ILE A 58 7.34 10.16 1.47
CA ILE A 58 7.39 11.17 2.52
C ILE A 58 8.20 10.68 3.72
N GLY A 59 7.90 9.46 4.17
CA GLY A 59 8.61 8.85 5.29
C GLY A 59 10.08 8.56 4.98
N VAL A 60 10.42 8.31 3.72
CA VAL A 60 11.81 8.15 3.26
C VAL A 60 12.56 9.47 3.42
N ARG A 61 11.97 10.58 2.96
CA ARG A 61 12.54 11.94 3.11
C ARG A 61 12.67 12.35 4.59
N ALA A 62 11.64 12.07 5.40
CA ALA A 62 11.68 12.32 6.84
C ALA A 62 12.80 11.54 7.57
N ASN A 63 13.28 10.44 6.99
CA ASN A 63 14.39 9.62 7.48
C ASN A 63 15.71 9.87 6.74
N PHE A 64 15.89 11.02 6.09
CA PHE A 64 17.06 11.38 5.29
C PHE A 64 17.36 10.42 4.12
N GLY A 65 16.38 9.62 3.72
CA GLY A 65 16.51 8.68 2.63
C GLY A 65 16.36 9.32 1.26
N ARG A 66 16.89 8.64 0.24
CA ARG A 66 16.79 9.08 -1.15
C ARG A 66 15.34 8.90 -1.67
N PRO A 67 14.69 9.94 -2.20
CA PRO A 67 13.37 9.84 -2.79
C PRO A 67 13.35 8.96 -4.03
N GLY A 68 12.14 8.50 -4.42
CA GLY A 68 11.93 7.68 -5.62
C GLY A 68 10.95 6.53 -5.44
N ALA A 69 10.71 6.09 -4.19
CA ALA A 69 9.80 4.99 -3.89
C ALA A 69 8.35 5.26 -4.35
N ALA A 70 7.95 6.52 -4.49
CA ALA A 70 6.64 6.91 -5.01
C ALA A 70 6.33 6.37 -6.41
N SER A 71 7.35 6.06 -7.21
CA SER A 71 7.19 5.52 -8.57
C SER A 71 6.91 4.00 -8.62
N ALA A 72 7.04 3.29 -7.49
CA ALA A 72 6.95 1.83 -7.44
C ALA A 72 5.60 1.30 -7.92
N TRP A 73 4.50 1.95 -7.59
CA TRP A 73 3.16 1.53 -8.01
C TRP A 73 3.03 1.42 -9.54
N ASN A 74 3.34 2.50 -10.25
CA ASN A 74 3.18 2.55 -11.70
C ASN A 74 4.04 1.51 -12.44
N SER A 75 5.26 1.32 -11.98
CA SER A 75 6.17 0.33 -12.56
C SER A 75 5.71 -1.10 -12.28
N SER A 76 5.29 -1.38 -11.04
CA SER A 76 4.88 -2.72 -10.62
C SER A 76 3.56 -3.15 -11.24
N ILE A 77 2.54 -2.29 -11.27
CA ILE A 77 1.23 -2.66 -11.84
C ILE A 77 1.36 -3.01 -13.33
N LYS A 78 2.17 -2.26 -14.08
CA LYS A 78 2.46 -2.55 -15.48
C LYS A 78 3.17 -3.89 -15.66
N SER A 79 4.15 -4.19 -14.81
CA SER A 79 4.87 -5.47 -14.85
C SER A 79 3.96 -6.64 -14.47
N ILE A 80 3.18 -6.51 -13.39
CA ILE A 80 2.23 -7.54 -12.94
C ILE A 80 1.18 -7.85 -14.00
N ALA A 81 0.60 -6.82 -14.66
CA ALA A 81 -0.39 -7.01 -15.70
C ALA A 81 0.14 -7.85 -16.88
N ASN A 82 1.45 -7.84 -17.12
CA ASN A 82 2.09 -8.53 -18.23
C ASN A 82 2.71 -9.90 -17.91
N ILE A 83 2.56 -10.38 -16.67
CA ILE A 83 2.90 -11.76 -16.31
C ILE A 83 1.95 -12.71 -17.04
N GLN A 84 2.44 -13.89 -17.41
CA GLN A 84 1.60 -14.90 -18.06
C GLN A 84 0.62 -15.52 -17.05
N HIS A 85 -0.67 -15.49 -17.40
CA HIS A 85 -1.72 -16.19 -16.67
C HIS A 85 -1.61 -17.71 -16.90
N ASN A 86 -1.69 -18.50 -15.84
CA ASN A 86 -1.67 -19.95 -15.91
C ASN A 86 -2.44 -20.59 -14.74
N ARG A 87 -2.48 -21.92 -14.68
CA ARG A 87 -3.22 -22.65 -13.63
C ARG A 87 -2.74 -22.39 -12.20
N PHE A 88 -1.49 -21.99 -12.02
CA PHE A 88 -0.87 -21.70 -10.72
C PHE A 88 -0.92 -20.22 -10.35
N CYS A 89 -0.84 -19.35 -11.36
CA CYS A 89 -0.86 -17.89 -11.20
C CYS A 89 -2.08 -17.32 -11.90
N LYS A 90 -3.16 -17.11 -11.15
CA LYS A 90 -4.48 -16.75 -11.68
C LYS A 90 -4.79 -15.28 -11.45
N GLY A 91 -4.82 -14.46 -12.50
CA GLY A 91 -5.23 -13.05 -12.43
C GLY A 91 -6.64 -12.85 -11.86
N SER A 92 -7.55 -13.80 -12.10
CA SER A 92 -8.91 -13.78 -11.55
C SER A 92 -9.00 -13.86 -10.01
N GLN A 93 -7.90 -14.14 -9.32
CA GLN A 93 -7.82 -14.08 -7.87
C GLN A 93 -7.40 -12.71 -7.33
N LEU A 94 -7.15 -11.73 -8.20
CA LEU A 94 -6.62 -10.41 -7.84
C LEU A 94 -7.57 -9.29 -8.26
N ILE A 95 -8.06 -8.55 -7.28
CA ILE A 95 -8.79 -7.29 -7.47
C ILE A 95 -7.77 -6.16 -7.47
N VAL A 96 -7.75 -5.33 -8.51
CA VAL A 96 -6.98 -4.09 -8.53
C VAL A 96 -7.87 -2.97 -8.03
N LEU A 97 -7.62 -2.53 -6.81
CA LEU A 97 -8.40 -1.45 -6.19
C LEU A 97 -8.03 -0.08 -6.77
N GLY A 98 -6.74 0.14 -6.99
CA GLY A 98 -6.19 1.42 -7.39
C GLY A 98 -5.09 1.88 -6.44
N GLN A 99 -4.99 3.19 -6.23
CA GLN A 99 -3.95 3.77 -5.40
C GLN A 99 -4.50 4.84 -4.46
N LEU A 100 -3.78 5.10 -3.36
CA LEU A 100 -4.08 6.21 -2.47
C LEU A 100 -3.89 7.55 -3.22
N ASP A 101 -4.85 8.46 -3.10
CA ASP A 101 -4.67 9.84 -3.58
C ASP A 101 -3.77 10.60 -2.60
N VAL A 102 -2.52 10.70 -2.95
CA VAL A 102 -1.48 11.43 -2.22
C VAL A 102 -1.12 12.77 -2.89
N SER A 103 -1.84 13.17 -3.93
CA SER A 103 -1.51 14.31 -4.79
C SER A 103 -1.28 15.59 -4.01
N LYS A 104 -2.18 15.90 -3.07
CA LYS A 104 -2.09 17.11 -2.24
C LYS A 104 -0.86 17.10 -1.33
N VAL A 105 -0.64 15.96 -0.63
CA VAL A 105 0.48 15.80 0.30
C VAL A 105 1.82 15.81 -0.45
N MET A 106 1.91 15.10 -1.57
CA MET A 106 3.13 15.05 -2.38
C MET A 106 3.47 16.41 -3.02
N LYS A 107 2.47 17.23 -3.35
CA LYS A 107 2.70 18.62 -3.81
C LYS A 107 3.30 19.49 -2.69
N GLU A 108 2.84 19.36 -1.47
CA GLU A 108 3.40 20.06 -0.31
C GLU A 108 4.87 19.64 -0.07
N VAL A 109 5.13 18.34 -0.10
CA VAL A 109 6.47 17.75 0.11
C VAL A 109 7.53 18.28 -0.86
N GLN A 110 7.16 18.66 -2.08
CA GLN A 110 8.08 19.24 -3.06
C GLN A 110 8.73 20.54 -2.61
N ASN A 111 8.09 21.26 -1.70
CA ASN A 111 8.56 22.55 -1.17
C ASN A 111 9.29 22.43 0.18
N LEU A 112 9.46 21.22 0.70
CA LEU A 112 10.09 20.97 2.01
C LEU A 112 11.54 20.51 1.82
N ASP A 113 12.45 21.10 2.62
CA ASP A 113 13.84 20.65 2.73
C ASP A 113 13.99 19.68 3.90
N PHE A 114 14.24 18.44 3.61
CA PHE A 114 14.43 17.40 4.64
C PHE A 114 15.69 17.61 5.51
N ASN A 115 16.61 18.53 5.17
CA ASN A 115 17.74 18.93 6.01
C ASN A 115 17.32 19.98 7.07
N ASP A 116 16.23 20.73 6.84
CA ASP A 116 15.68 21.63 7.83
C ASP A 116 14.84 20.85 8.88
N SER A 117 15.01 21.19 10.16
CA SER A 117 14.36 20.47 11.26
C SER A 117 12.85 20.71 11.33
N ASN A 118 12.38 21.90 10.98
CA ASN A 118 10.95 22.23 10.97
C ASN A 118 10.27 21.50 9.82
N ASP A 119 10.88 21.49 8.65
CA ASP A 119 10.38 20.78 7.47
C ASP A 119 10.36 19.27 7.70
N ARG A 120 11.35 18.69 8.38
CA ARG A 120 11.30 17.28 8.81
C ARG A 120 10.14 17.01 9.76
N SER A 121 9.90 17.89 10.72
CA SER A 121 8.75 17.78 11.62
C SER A 121 7.44 17.81 10.82
N ARG A 122 7.38 18.66 9.79
CA ARG A 122 6.24 18.69 8.87
C ARG A 122 6.09 17.43 8.06
N LEU A 123 7.18 16.89 7.49
CA LEU A 123 7.18 15.60 6.79
C LEU A 123 6.64 14.47 7.69
N SER A 124 7.07 14.42 8.95
CA SER A 124 6.59 13.44 9.93
C SER A 124 5.07 13.56 10.19
N GLN A 125 4.54 14.78 10.27
CA GLN A 125 3.10 15.02 10.38
C GLN A 125 2.34 14.52 9.13
N LEU A 126 2.91 14.74 7.94
CA LEU A 126 2.33 14.26 6.68
C LEU A 126 2.30 12.73 6.62
N VAL A 127 3.34 12.04 7.12
CA VAL A 127 3.33 10.59 7.27
C VAL A 127 2.16 10.14 8.16
N THR A 128 1.91 10.83 9.28
CA THR A 128 0.79 10.50 10.17
C THR A 128 -0.58 10.62 9.48
N ILE A 129 -0.72 11.54 8.53
CA ILE A 129 -1.94 11.64 7.70
C ILE A 129 -2.09 10.42 6.80
N ILE A 130 -1.00 10.03 6.11
CA ILE A 130 -0.98 8.81 5.26
C ILE A 130 -1.27 7.56 6.10
N ASP A 131 -0.68 7.44 7.28
CA ASP A 131 -0.91 6.32 8.20
C ASP A 131 -2.40 6.09 8.51
N LYS A 132 -3.17 7.17 8.70
CA LYS A 132 -4.62 7.09 8.97
C LYS A 132 -5.36 6.54 7.75
N ASP A 133 -5.07 7.05 6.57
CA ASP A 133 -5.72 6.62 5.33
C ASP A 133 -5.39 5.15 5.03
N VAL A 134 -4.12 4.78 5.11
CA VAL A 134 -3.65 3.40 4.89
C VAL A 134 -4.30 2.46 5.89
N SER A 135 -4.28 2.80 7.20
CA SER A 135 -4.92 1.97 8.24
C SER A 135 -6.39 1.74 7.95
N HIS A 136 -7.13 2.77 7.54
CA HIS A 136 -8.55 2.67 7.22
C HIS A 136 -8.82 1.78 6.00
N ILE A 137 -8.02 1.92 4.93
CA ILE A 137 -8.18 1.12 3.71
C ILE A 137 -7.87 -0.35 4.01
N ILE A 138 -6.77 -0.63 4.69
CA ILE A 138 -6.36 -2.00 5.06
C ILE A 138 -7.39 -2.63 6.00
N PHE A 139 -7.90 -1.87 6.99
CA PHE A 139 -8.99 -2.34 7.84
C PHE A 139 -10.17 -2.86 7.02
N ASN A 140 -10.66 -2.09 6.05
CA ASN A 140 -11.80 -2.45 5.23
C ASN A 140 -11.52 -3.68 4.34
N ILE A 141 -10.33 -3.77 3.74
CA ILE A 141 -9.93 -4.92 2.93
C ILE A 141 -9.93 -6.19 3.79
N VAL A 142 -9.24 -6.17 4.94
CA VAL A 142 -9.12 -7.34 5.83
C VAL A 142 -10.46 -7.70 6.47
N LYS A 143 -11.25 -6.70 6.88
CA LYS A 143 -12.59 -6.91 7.46
C LYS A 143 -13.56 -7.56 6.50
N SER A 144 -13.37 -7.33 5.19
CA SER A 144 -14.15 -7.98 4.12
C SER A 144 -13.64 -9.39 3.77
N GLY A 145 -12.71 -9.96 4.54
CA GLY A 145 -12.17 -11.30 4.32
C GLY A 145 -11.10 -11.38 3.22
N LYS A 146 -10.64 -10.24 2.69
CA LYS A 146 -9.62 -10.20 1.63
C LYS A 146 -8.22 -10.06 2.21
N ILE A 147 -7.24 -10.45 1.39
CA ILE A 147 -5.82 -10.33 1.68
C ILE A 147 -5.27 -9.14 0.90
N PRO A 148 -4.82 -8.06 1.57
CA PRO A 148 -4.21 -6.93 0.89
C PRO A 148 -2.82 -7.30 0.36
N ILE A 149 -2.52 -6.88 -0.87
CA ILE A 149 -1.18 -6.85 -1.47
C ILE A 149 -0.87 -5.38 -1.73
N ILE A 150 0.13 -4.86 -1.03
CA ILE A 150 0.44 -3.44 -1.08
C ILE A 150 1.72 -3.22 -1.89
N ILE A 151 1.63 -2.38 -2.91
CA ILE A 151 2.79 -1.87 -3.63
C ILE A 151 3.01 -0.45 -3.13
N GLY A 152 4.03 -0.33 -2.32
CA GLY A 152 4.19 0.88 -1.60
C GLY A 152 5.13 1.84 -2.07
N GLY A 153 5.29 2.92 -1.51
CA GLY A 153 6.16 3.97 -1.32
C GLY A 153 7.15 3.69 -0.18
N GLY A 154 7.22 4.60 0.77
CA GLY A 154 8.12 4.45 1.93
C GLY A 154 7.74 3.29 2.87
N HIS A 155 8.74 2.73 3.56
CA HIS A 155 8.53 1.64 4.53
C HIS A 155 7.78 2.09 5.81
N ASN A 156 7.57 3.42 5.98
CA ASN A 156 6.62 3.96 6.96
C ASN A 156 5.22 3.33 6.86
N ASN A 157 4.79 2.92 5.67
CA ASN A 157 3.48 2.32 5.43
C ASN A 157 3.30 0.96 6.14
N SER A 158 4.37 0.32 6.63
CA SER A 158 4.28 -0.87 7.50
C SER A 158 3.39 -0.64 8.72
N TYR A 159 3.46 0.55 9.33
CA TYR A 159 2.60 0.91 10.46
C TYR A 159 1.11 0.88 10.08
N GLY A 160 0.71 1.57 9.02
CA GLY A 160 -0.68 1.61 8.58
C GLY A 160 -1.21 0.22 8.19
N ASN A 161 -0.37 -0.60 7.55
CA ASN A 161 -0.69 -1.98 7.18
C ASN A 161 -0.92 -2.86 8.41
N ILE A 162 -0.04 -2.78 9.42
CA ILE A 162 -0.15 -3.53 10.68
C ILE A 162 -1.37 -3.07 11.47
N LYS A 163 -1.52 -1.77 11.69
CA LYS A 163 -2.63 -1.17 12.44
C LYS A 163 -3.99 -1.54 11.84
N GLY A 164 -4.18 -1.34 10.53
CA GLY A 164 -5.42 -1.67 9.84
C GLY A 164 -5.75 -3.16 9.95
N SER A 165 -4.75 -4.04 9.80
CA SER A 165 -4.91 -5.48 9.92
C SER A 165 -5.25 -5.92 11.35
N ALA A 166 -4.57 -5.36 12.35
CA ALA A 166 -4.82 -5.66 13.76
C ALA A 166 -6.22 -5.23 14.20
N LEU A 167 -6.63 -4.02 13.83
CA LEU A 167 -7.98 -3.50 14.10
C LEU A 167 -9.06 -4.37 13.44
N ALA A 168 -8.88 -4.77 12.18
CA ALA A 168 -9.84 -5.62 11.47
C ALA A 168 -9.99 -7.01 12.13
N LYS A 169 -8.90 -7.55 12.69
CA LYS A 169 -8.88 -8.85 13.39
C LYS A 169 -9.26 -8.75 14.88
N GLY A 170 -9.37 -7.54 15.43
CA GLY A 170 -9.65 -7.32 16.86
C GLY A 170 -8.55 -7.82 17.79
N LYS A 171 -7.30 -7.94 17.30
CA LYS A 171 -6.14 -8.40 18.09
C LYS A 171 -4.83 -7.96 17.45
N SER A 172 -3.78 -7.88 18.27
CA SER A 172 -2.41 -7.68 17.78
C SER A 172 -1.98 -8.80 16.83
N ILE A 173 -1.15 -8.47 15.84
CA ILE A 173 -0.66 -9.40 14.81
C ILE A 173 0.85 -9.59 14.90
N ASN A 174 1.36 -10.60 14.23
CA ASN A 174 2.80 -10.79 14.03
C ASN A 174 3.19 -10.25 12.67
N ALA A 175 4.44 -9.79 12.54
CA ALA A 175 5.02 -9.37 11.26
C ALA A 175 6.37 -10.02 11.02
N ILE A 176 6.67 -10.24 9.74
CA ILE A 176 7.99 -10.66 9.25
C ILE A 176 8.47 -9.57 8.30
N ASN A 177 9.70 -9.13 8.47
CA ASN A 177 10.37 -8.18 7.60
C ASN A 177 11.57 -8.85 6.91
N PHE A 178 11.63 -8.76 5.59
CA PHE A 178 12.79 -9.14 4.79
C PHE A 178 13.50 -7.87 4.35
N ASP A 179 14.38 -7.35 5.18
CA ASP A 179 15.05 -6.07 4.99
C ASP A 179 16.42 -6.08 5.67
N ALA A 180 17.39 -5.40 5.07
CA ALA A 180 18.72 -5.21 5.67
C ALA A 180 18.68 -4.37 6.96
N HIS A 181 17.57 -3.65 7.21
CA HIS A 181 17.36 -2.79 8.37
C HIS A 181 16.22 -3.31 9.22
N SER A 182 16.27 -3.05 10.52
CA SER A 182 15.20 -3.43 11.43
C SER A 182 13.95 -2.55 11.31
N ASP A 183 14.09 -1.32 10.82
CA ASP A 183 13.05 -0.27 10.82
C ASP A 183 12.30 -0.14 12.16
N PHE A 184 13.07 -0.36 13.24
CA PHE A 184 12.60 -0.34 14.63
C PHE A 184 13.29 0.76 15.43
N ARG A 185 13.44 1.96 14.82
CA ARG A 185 14.03 3.13 15.47
C ARG A 185 13.11 3.71 16.54
N ILE A 186 13.67 4.62 17.37
CA ILE A 186 12.94 5.29 18.44
C ILE A 186 11.75 6.12 17.92
N LEU A 187 10.84 6.49 18.83
CA LEU A 187 9.63 7.25 18.54
C LEU A 187 9.93 8.76 18.45
N GLU A 188 10.71 9.16 17.47
CA GLU A 188 11.20 10.54 17.25
C GLU A 188 10.38 11.32 16.20
N GLY A 189 9.14 10.88 15.94
CA GLY A 189 8.30 11.34 14.84
C GLY A 189 8.24 10.29 13.72
N ARG A 190 7.14 10.28 12.95
CA ARG A 190 6.90 9.24 11.95
C ARG A 190 7.80 9.37 10.73
N HIS A 191 8.50 8.29 10.38
CA HIS A 191 9.34 8.17 9.19
C HIS A 191 9.49 6.71 8.76
N SER A 192 10.24 6.43 7.67
CA SER A 192 10.36 5.08 7.10
C SER A 192 11.03 4.07 8.03
N GLY A 193 11.91 4.50 8.93
CA GLY A 193 12.69 3.61 9.80
C GLY A 193 12.03 3.28 11.16
N ASN A 194 10.75 3.62 11.40
CA ASN A 194 10.11 3.37 12.70
C ASN A 194 8.66 2.91 12.64
N GLY A 195 8.21 2.42 11.48
CA GLY A 195 6.84 1.93 11.33
C GLY A 195 6.50 0.78 12.28
N PHE A 196 7.42 -0.15 12.48
CA PHE A 196 7.23 -1.29 13.38
C PHE A 196 7.29 -0.89 14.86
N SER A 197 8.13 0.08 15.23
CA SER A 197 8.21 0.59 16.60
C SER A 197 6.88 1.21 17.05
N TYR A 198 6.30 2.09 16.24
CA TYR A 198 4.99 2.68 16.53
C TYR A 198 3.89 1.64 16.59
N ALA A 199 3.90 0.66 15.67
CA ALA A 199 2.91 -0.42 15.68
C ALA A 199 3.03 -1.32 16.94
N TYR A 200 4.24 -1.52 17.43
CA TYR A 200 4.51 -2.28 18.66
C TYR A 200 4.06 -1.50 19.90
N GLU A 201 4.47 -0.24 20.03
CA GLU A 201 4.16 0.61 21.18
C GLU A 201 2.65 0.85 21.33
N GLU A 202 1.94 1.00 20.22
CA GLU A 202 0.48 1.13 20.24
C GLU A 202 -0.27 -0.21 20.40
N GLY A 203 0.43 -1.35 20.56
CA GLY A 203 -0.14 -2.66 20.82
C GLY A 203 -0.74 -3.37 19.59
N PHE A 204 -0.46 -2.91 18.38
CA PHE A 204 -0.94 -3.56 17.14
C PHE A 204 -0.01 -4.68 16.69
N LEU A 205 1.30 -4.60 16.98
CA LEU A 205 2.32 -5.60 16.66
C LEU A 205 2.66 -6.42 17.91
N LYS A 206 2.62 -7.76 17.81
CA LYS A 206 2.91 -8.67 18.95
C LYS A 206 4.29 -9.29 18.87
N LYS A 207 4.65 -9.85 17.71
CA LYS A 207 5.96 -10.46 17.44
C LYS A 207 6.48 -9.92 16.13
N TYR A 208 7.77 -9.63 16.09
CA TYR A 208 8.46 -9.10 14.93
C TYR A 208 9.68 -9.94 14.63
N PHE A 209 9.77 -10.44 13.40
CA PHE A 209 10.90 -11.22 12.90
C PHE A 209 11.55 -10.46 11.75
N ILE A 210 12.87 -10.45 11.73
CA ILE A 210 13.69 -9.76 10.73
C ILE A 210 14.64 -10.78 10.10
N PHE A 211 14.73 -10.77 8.76
CA PHE A 211 15.61 -11.62 7.97
C PHE A 211 16.42 -10.79 6.99
#